data_590667096f16d289db000b9749b44b4f
#
_entry.id   590667096f16d289db000b9749b44b4f
#
_cell.length_a   1.000
_cell.length_b   1.000
_cell.length_c   1.000
_cell.angle_alpha   90.00
_cell.angle_beta   90.00
_cell.angle_gamma   90.00
#
_symmetry.space_group_name_H-M   'P 1'
#
loop_
_entity.id
_entity.type
_entity.pdbx_description
1 polymer ?
#
loop_
_entity_poly.entity_id
_entity_poly.type
_entity_poly.pdbx_seq_one_letter_code
_entity_poly.pdbx_strand_id
1 'polypeptide(L)'
;TDQQGPQVMSCAGNPDLHTPNMDLLASRGVRFTNAYCAFPLSGPSRAAMFTGYMPSQSGMIENEMPLVDSLRNNTLGSLVAAEGYDCAYAGKWHVNTVTIPDGEFGFRRIKDNGDIGLAESCVEYLRERNRKEPFFLVASFINPHNICEYARGQKTPHAQVVEPSLEECPNLPENFAVSPYDASVLRFEQDQNYKLYPT
;
A
#
# COMPACT_ATOMS: atom_id res chain seq x y z
N THR A 1 -3.79 -1.97 0.53
CA THR A 1 -2.74 -2.33 1.50
C THR A 1 -1.36 -2.00 0.92
N ASP A 2 -0.46 -1.53 1.77
CA ASP A 2 0.90 -1.19 1.36
C ASP A 2 1.85 -2.35 1.68
N GLN A 3 2.70 -2.73 0.73
CA GLN A 3 3.72 -3.78 0.88
C GLN A 3 3.16 -5.21 1.14
N GLN A 4 1.91 -5.47 0.85
CA GLN A 4 1.34 -6.82 0.93
C GLN A 4 1.87 -7.69 -0.21
N GLY A 5 2.54 -8.80 0.14
CA GLY A 5 3.00 -9.77 -0.85
C GLY A 5 1.82 -10.53 -1.52
N PRO A 6 1.97 -11.00 -2.74
CA PRO A 6 0.89 -11.68 -3.47
C PRO A 6 0.45 -13.01 -2.81
N GLN A 7 1.34 -13.64 -2.04
CA GLN A 7 1.08 -14.88 -1.30
C GLN A 7 0.40 -14.66 0.06
N VAL A 8 0.21 -13.41 0.50
CA VAL A 8 -0.31 -13.06 1.82
C VAL A 8 -1.84 -12.91 1.76
N MET A 9 -2.51 -13.91 1.21
CA MET A 9 -3.98 -14.03 1.11
C MET A 9 -4.37 -15.50 1.08
N SER A 10 -5.47 -15.87 1.74
CA SER A 10 -5.99 -17.25 1.71
C SER A 10 -6.40 -17.70 0.30
N CYS A 11 -6.98 -16.82 -0.53
CA CYS A 11 -7.28 -17.12 -1.93
C CYS A 11 -6.03 -17.33 -2.81
N ALA A 12 -4.84 -16.98 -2.31
CA ALA A 12 -3.58 -17.26 -2.99
C ALA A 12 -2.95 -18.62 -2.56
N GLY A 13 -3.63 -19.35 -1.68
CA GLY A 13 -3.18 -20.65 -1.19
C GLY A 13 -2.40 -20.58 0.13
N ASN A 14 -2.38 -19.44 0.82
CA ASN A 14 -1.74 -19.33 2.13
C ASN A 14 -2.61 -20.02 3.19
N PRO A 15 -2.12 -21.07 3.87
CA PRO A 15 -2.90 -21.83 4.85
C PRO A 15 -2.99 -21.15 6.22
N ASP A 16 -2.07 -20.22 6.51
CA ASP A 16 -1.92 -19.60 7.82
C ASP A 16 -2.72 -18.28 7.94
N LEU A 17 -3.27 -17.79 6.82
CA LEU A 17 -3.99 -16.52 6.78
C LEU A 17 -5.47 -16.73 6.47
N HIS A 18 -6.30 -15.91 7.11
CA HIS A 18 -7.73 -15.85 6.86
C HIS A 18 -8.12 -14.47 6.35
N THR A 19 -8.36 -14.36 5.03
CA THR A 19 -8.68 -13.10 4.34
C THR A 19 -10.04 -13.16 3.62
N PRO A 20 -11.17 -13.34 4.35
CA PRO A 20 -12.46 -13.73 3.77
C PRO A 20 -13.02 -12.69 2.78
N ASN A 21 -12.78 -11.40 3.00
CA ASN A 21 -13.27 -10.36 2.10
C ASN A 21 -12.46 -10.28 0.80
N MET A 22 -11.15 -10.56 0.84
CA MET A 22 -10.32 -10.68 -0.36
C MET A 22 -10.69 -11.94 -1.15
N ASP A 23 -10.96 -13.03 -0.45
CA ASP A 23 -11.41 -14.29 -1.05
C ASP A 23 -12.77 -14.14 -1.73
N LEU A 24 -13.70 -13.42 -1.10
CA LEU A 24 -15.00 -13.10 -1.68
C LEU A 24 -14.84 -12.25 -2.95
N LEU A 25 -13.97 -11.27 -2.95
CA LEU A 25 -13.68 -10.46 -4.14
C LEU A 25 -13.07 -11.32 -5.25
N ALA A 26 -12.09 -12.16 -4.93
CA ALA A 26 -11.45 -13.07 -5.86
C ALA A 26 -12.44 -14.07 -6.48
N SER A 27 -13.40 -14.60 -5.67
CA SER A 27 -14.41 -15.54 -6.14
C SER A 27 -15.46 -14.93 -7.09
N ARG A 28 -15.62 -13.62 -7.05
CA ARG A 28 -16.58 -12.86 -7.88
C ARG A 28 -15.95 -12.12 -9.05
N GLY A 29 -14.63 -12.16 -9.16
CA GLY A 29 -13.86 -11.41 -10.13
C GLY A 29 -12.73 -12.21 -10.74
N VAL A 30 -11.70 -11.49 -11.18
CA VAL A 30 -10.48 -12.06 -11.74
C VAL A 30 -9.29 -11.69 -10.86
N ARG A 31 -8.56 -12.67 -10.38
CA ARG A 31 -7.30 -12.49 -9.66
C ARG A 31 -6.13 -12.67 -10.62
N PHE A 32 -5.38 -11.60 -10.85
CA PHE A 32 -4.16 -11.66 -11.66
C PHE A 32 -3.02 -12.25 -10.83
N THR A 33 -2.47 -13.37 -11.26
CA THR A 33 -1.38 -14.08 -10.56
C THR A 33 0.00 -13.51 -10.87
N ASN A 34 0.14 -12.82 -11.99
CA ASN A 34 1.40 -12.23 -12.47
C ASN A 34 1.21 -10.72 -12.72
N ALA A 35 0.95 -9.98 -11.64
CA ALA A 35 0.89 -8.52 -11.68
C ALA A 35 2.18 -7.94 -11.09
N TYR A 36 2.76 -6.97 -11.77
CA TYR A 36 4.03 -6.33 -11.39
C TYR A 36 3.83 -4.83 -11.19
N CYS A 37 4.43 -4.29 -10.13
CA CYS A 37 4.48 -2.84 -9.96
C CYS A 37 5.49 -2.21 -10.95
N ALA A 38 5.26 -0.96 -11.33
CA ALA A 38 6.14 -0.24 -12.23
C ALA A 38 7.52 0.04 -11.62
N PHE A 39 7.62 0.07 -10.29
CA PHE A 39 8.84 0.32 -9.54
C PHE A 39 8.71 -0.23 -8.11
N PRO A 40 9.72 -0.91 -7.54
CA PRO A 40 9.61 -1.54 -6.22
C PRO A 40 9.87 -0.55 -5.05
N LEU A 41 9.34 0.67 -5.16
CA LEU A 41 9.39 1.71 -4.14
C LEU A 41 8.05 2.45 -4.10
N SER A 42 7.58 2.79 -2.90
CA SER A 42 6.21 3.24 -2.65
C SER A 42 5.81 4.48 -3.47
N GLY A 43 6.58 5.57 -3.38
CA GLY A 43 6.28 6.82 -4.10
C GLY A 43 6.22 6.65 -5.62
N PRO A 44 7.29 6.15 -6.27
CA PRO A 44 7.30 5.91 -7.71
C PRO A 44 6.21 4.95 -8.20
N SER A 45 5.97 3.86 -7.45
CA SER A 45 4.92 2.90 -7.78
C SER A 45 3.53 3.53 -7.72
N ARG A 46 3.26 4.32 -6.68
CA ARG A 46 1.98 5.02 -6.54
C ARG A 46 1.81 6.13 -7.58
N ALA A 47 2.86 6.87 -7.88
CA ALA A 47 2.83 7.84 -8.96
C ALA A 47 2.46 7.18 -10.30
N ALA A 48 3.08 6.03 -10.62
CA ALA A 48 2.74 5.28 -11.82
C ALA A 48 1.28 4.78 -11.82
N MET A 49 0.79 4.28 -10.68
CA MET A 49 -0.59 3.81 -10.54
C MET A 49 -1.62 4.95 -10.72
N PHE A 50 -1.35 6.15 -10.20
CA PHE A 50 -2.30 7.26 -10.27
C PHE A 50 -2.17 8.12 -11.54
N THR A 51 -1.03 8.07 -12.24
CA THR A 51 -0.81 8.87 -13.46
C THR A 51 -0.85 8.05 -14.75
N GLY A 52 -0.61 6.72 -14.65
CA GLY A 52 -0.42 5.86 -15.82
C GLY A 52 0.95 6.01 -16.50
N TYR A 53 1.86 6.80 -15.93
CA TYR A 53 3.19 7.05 -16.48
C TYR A 53 4.27 6.30 -15.70
N MET A 54 5.28 5.80 -16.41
CA MET A 54 6.44 5.18 -15.78
C MET A 54 7.21 6.18 -14.92
N PRO A 55 7.93 5.76 -13.86
CA PRO A 55 8.68 6.65 -12.98
C PRO A 55 9.65 7.59 -13.70
N SER A 56 10.32 7.13 -14.75
CA SER A 56 11.20 7.97 -15.60
C SER A 56 10.45 9.08 -16.35
N GLN A 57 9.15 8.91 -16.60
CA GLN A 57 8.31 9.90 -17.28
C GLN A 57 7.65 10.85 -16.29
N SER A 58 7.23 10.33 -15.12
CA SER A 58 6.61 11.12 -14.07
C SER A 58 7.61 11.97 -13.27
N GLY A 59 8.90 11.72 -13.43
CA GLY A 59 9.98 12.36 -12.68
C GLY A 59 10.19 11.81 -11.27
N MET A 60 9.30 10.92 -10.80
CA MET A 60 9.33 10.39 -9.45
C MET A 60 10.03 9.02 -9.44
N ILE A 61 11.35 9.03 -9.24
CA ILE A 61 12.19 7.84 -9.18
C ILE A 61 12.62 7.46 -7.76
N GLU A 62 12.37 8.33 -6.79
CA GLU A 62 12.59 8.10 -5.35
C GLU A 62 11.37 8.59 -4.55
N ASN A 63 11.29 8.18 -3.29
CA ASN A 63 10.27 8.73 -2.39
C ASN A 63 10.47 10.24 -2.20
N GLU A 64 9.37 10.96 -2.01
CA GLU A 64 9.34 12.41 -1.74
C GLU A 64 9.84 13.31 -2.89
N MET A 65 10.19 12.73 -4.04
CA MET A 65 10.44 13.53 -5.24
C MET A 65 9.14 14.14 -5.75
N PRO A 66 9.20 15.34 -6.32
CA PRO A 66 8.02 15.96 -6.90
C PRO A 66 7.59 15.24 -8.18
N LEU A 67 6.29 15.09 -8.34
CA LEU A 67 5.70 14.75 -9.63
C LEU A 67 5.89 15.91 -10.60
N VAL A 68 6.17 15.65 -11.88
CA VAL A 68 6.21 16.72 -12.89
C VAL A 68 4.85 17.45 -12.94
N ASP A 69 4.89 18.77 -12.98
CA ASP A 69 3.70 19.61 -12.81
C ASP A 69 2.60 19.34 -13.85
N SER A 70 2.99 19.00 -15.07
CA SER A 70 2.04 18.66 -16.15
C SER A 70 1.13 17.47 -15.84
N LEU A 71 1.52 16.60 -14.90
CA LEU A 71 0.74 15.42 -14.52
C LEU A 71 -0.19 15.65 -13.33
N ARG A 72 -0.06 16.76 -12.60
CA ARG A 72 -0.88 17.02 -11.40
C ARG A 72 -2.39 17.00 -11.67
N ASN A 73 -2.80 17.53 -12.82
CA ASN A 73 -4.20 17.58 -13.24
C ASN A 73 -4.59 16.45 -14.20
N ASN A 74 -3.67 15.51 -14.45
CA ASN A 74 -3.89 14.36 -15.32
C ASN A 74 -3.68 13.04 -14.55
N THR A 75 -4.30 12.96 -13.39
CA THR A 75 -4.28 11.76 -12.55
C THR A 75 -5.58 11.00 -12.67
N LEU A 76 -5.55 9.73 -12.27
CA LEU A 76 -6.75 8.88 -12.24
C LEU A 76 -7.92 9.56 -11.52
N GLY A 77 -7.65 10.18 -10.36
CA GLY A 77 -8.70 10.92 -9.62
C GLY A 77 -9.24 12.11 -10.40
N SER A 78 -8.35 12.91 -11.02
CA SER A 78 -8.78 14.07 -11.83
C SER A 78 -9.62 13.66 -13.04
N LEU A 79 -9.23 12.59 -13.73
CA LEU A 79 -9.95 12.07 -14.89
C LEU A 79 -11.33 11.53 -14.50
N VAL A 80 -11.40 10.74 -13.42
CA VAL A 80 -12.66 10.18 -12.93
C VAL A 80 -13.59 11.26 -12.38
N ALA A 81 -13.05 12.27 -11.68
CA ALA A 81 -13.84 13.41 -11.21
C ALA A 81 -14.42 14.25 -12.38
N ALA A 82 -13.67 14.39 -13.47
CA ALA A 82 -14.16 15.09 -14.67
C ALA A 82 -15.36 14.37 -15.32
N GLU A 83 -15.52 13.06 -15.11
CA GLU A 83 -16.66 12.28 -15.55
C GLU A 83 -17.84 12.31 -14.55
N GLY A 84 -17.80 13.18 -13.54
CA GLY A 84 -18.89 13.40 -12.59
C GLY A 84 -18.93 12.43 -11.41
N TYR A 85 -17.84 11.76 -11.10
CA TYR A 85 -17.74 10.91 -9.92
C TYR A 85 -17.43 11.72 -8.65
N ASP A 86 -18.06 11.36 -7.54
CA ASP A 86 -17.60 11.78 -6.20
C ASP A 86 -16.34 10.98 -5.84
N CYS A 87 -15.18 11.65 -5.92
CA CYS A 87 -13.88 11.02 -5.69
C CYS A 87 -13.38 11.29 -4.29
N ALA A 88 -13.16 10.25 -3.48
CA ALA A 88 -12.68 10.35 -2.12
C ALA A 88 -11.42 9.50 -1.88
N TYR A 89 -10.54 10.01 -1.01
CA TYR A 89 -9.29 9.37 -0.63
C TYR A 89 -9.15 9.26 0.88
N ALA A 90 -8.78 8.06 1.36
CA ALA A 90 -8.51 7.78 2.76
C ALA A 90 -7.15 7.09 2.91
N GLY A 91 -6.31 7.58 3.83
CA GLY A 91 -5.07 6.93 4.24
C GLY A 91 -3.83 7.35 3.46
N LYS A 92 -2.89 6.42 3.27
CA LYS A 92 -1.56 6.68 2.71
C LYS A 92 -1.62 7.11 1.25
N TRP A 93 -1.07 8.29 0.95
CA TRP A 93 -0.92 8.81 -0.42
C TRP A 93 0.46 8.50 -0.99
N HIS A 94 1.49 9.07 -0.43
CA HIS A 94 2.91 8.89 -0.75
C HIS A 94 3.30 9.18 -2.22
N VAL A 95 2.54 10.05 -2.89
CA VAL A 95 2.96 10.68 -4.13
C VAL A 95 3.35 12.12 -3.78
N ASN A 96 4.64 12.43 -3.78
CA ASN A 96 5.28 13.67 -3.33
C ASN A 96 5.09 14.05 -1.84
N THR A 97 4.02 13.64 -1.22
CA THR A 97 3.72 13.83 0.20
C THR A 97 3.12 12.56 0.78
N VAL A 98 3.23 12.35 2.10
CA VAL A 98 2.70 11.14 2.76
C VAL A 98 1.17 11.14 2.77
N THR A 99 0.56 12.32 2.96
CA THR A 99 -0.89 12.52 2.96
C THR A 99 -1.29 13.31 1.72
N ILE A 100 -2.36 12.91 1.05
CA ILE A 100 -2.88 13.65 -0.10
C ILE A 100 -3.33 15.05 0.34
N PRO A 101 -2.92 16.12 -0.33
CA PRO A 101 -3.49 17.44 -0.10
C PRO A 101 -5.00 17.44 -0.45
N ASP A 102 -5.82 18.04 0.39
CA ASP A 102 -7.26 18.05 0.19
C ASP A 102 -7.66 18.84 -1.06
N GLY A 103 -8.52 18.25 -1.87
CA GLY A 103 -8.97 18.86 -3.13
C GLY A 103 -7.97 18.78 -4.29
N GLU A 104 -6.76 18.23 -4.07
CA GLU A 104 -5.79 18.00 -5.14
C GLU A 104 -5.94 16.62 -5.78
N PHE A 105 -5.36 16.46 -6.97
CA PHE A 105 -5.35 15.22 -7.75
C PHE A 105 -6.75 14.62 -8.02
N GLY A 106 -7.78 15.46 -7.94
CA GLY A 106 -9.16 15.06 -8.16
C GLY A 106 -9.84 14.34 -6.99
N PHE A 107 -9.21 14.29 -5.81
CA PHE A 107 -9.77 13.63 -4.64
C PHE A 107 -10.09 14.61 -3.51
N ARG A 108 -11.21 14.40 -2.86
CA ARG A 108 -11.52 14.94 -1.54
C ARG A 108 -10.93 14.01 -0.47
N ARG A 109 -10.09 14.54 0.40
CA ARG A 109 -9.54 13.76 1.50
C ARG A 109 -10.58 13.57 2.61
N ILE A 110 -10.85 12.31 2.96
CA ILE A 110 -11.77 11.95 4.05
C ILE A 110 -11.05 11.39 5.28
N LYS A 111 -9.79 10.98 5.13
CA LYS A 111 -8.95 10.50 6.24
C LYS A 111 -7.48 10.73 5.93
N ASP A 112 -6.75 11.22 6.93
CA ASP A 112 -5.29 11.36 6.88
C ASP A 112 -4.57 10.01 6.88
N ASN A 113 -3.26 10.05 6.65
CA ASN A 113 -2.40 8.88 6.70
C ASN A 113 -2.51 8.16 8.05
N GLY A 114 -2.76 6.86 8.02
CA GLY A 114 -2.88 5.99 9.18
C GLY A 114 -4.08 5.04 9.08
N ASP A 115 -3.94 3.85 9.67
CA ASP A 115 -4.95 2.79 9.57
C ASP A 115 -6.04 2.93 10.64
N ILE A 116 -5.73 3.58 11.77
CA ILE A 116 -6.67 3.74 12.88
C ILE A 116 -7.85 4.64 12.45
N GLY A 117 -9.06 4.10 12.48
CA GLY A 117 -10.28 4.81 12.07
C GLY A 117 -10.46 4.96 10.54
N LEU A 118 -9.58 4.35 9.72
CA LEU A 118 -9.67 4.47 8.26
C LEU A 118 -10.90 3.73 7.72
N ALA A 119 -11.15 2.52 8.18
CA ALA A 119 -12.30 1.73 7.76
C ALA A 119 -13.61 2.44 8.13
N GLU A 120 -13.69 2.99 9.35
CA GLU A 120 -14.83 3.73 9.85
C GLU A 120 -15.13 4.96 9.01
N SER A 121 -14.11 5.76 8.67
CA SER A 121 -14.24 6.92 7.79
C SER A 121 -14.73 6.54 6.38
N CYS A 122 -14.26 5.43 5.84
CA CYS A 122 -14.74 4.93 4.55
C CYS A 122 -16.22 4.48 4.63
N VAL A 123 -16.61 3.81 5.71
CA VAL A 123 -18.00 3.38 5.93
C VAL A 123 -18.93 4.59 6.10
N GLU A 124 -18.52 5.61 6.85
CA GLU A 124 -19.27 6.86 7.03
C GLU A 124 -19.45 7.56 5.67
N TYR A 125 -18.38 7.73 4.90
CA TYR A 125 -18.47 8.27 3.53
C TYR A 125 -19.48 7.51 2.67
N LEU A 126 -19.43 6.17 2.67
CA LEU A 126 -20.34 5.35 1.87
C LEU A 126 -21.82 5.45 2.32
N ARG A 127 -22.06 5.74 3.60
CA ARG A 127 -23.43 5.95 4.15
C ARG A 127 -23.97 7.33 3.85
N GLU A 128 -23.15 8.35 3.90
CA GLU A 128 -23.53 9.76 3.84
C GLU A 128 -23.51 10.36 2.44
N ARG A 129 -22.74 9.76 1.50
CA ARG A 129 -22.62 10.26 0.13
C ARG A 129 -23.97 10.32 -0.60
N ASN A 130 -24.09 11.21 -1.56
CA ASN A 130 -25.22 11.25 -2.49
C ASN A 130 -25.25 9.97 -3.35
N ARG A 131 -26.27 9.13 -3.16
CA ARG A 131 -26.40 7.85 -3.87
C ARG A 131 -26.78 7.98 -5.36
N LYS A 132 -27.10 9.17 -5.82
CA LYS A 132 -27.42 9.44 -7.23
C LYS A 132 -26.17 9.62 -8.07
N GLU A 133 -25.04 9.95 -7.48
CA GLU A 133 -23.78 10.15 -8.14
C GLU A 133 -22.92 8.89 -8.04
N PRO A 134 -22.22 8.51 -9.12
CA PRO A 134 -21.22 7.46 -9.06
C PRO A 134 -20.08 7.92 -8.12
N PHE A 135 -19.34 6.99 -7.56
CA PHE A 135 -18.23 7.33 -6.67
C PHE A 135 -16.96 6.55 -7.00
N PHE A 136 -15.85 7.15 -6.66
CA PHE A 136 -14.54 6.51 -6.69
C PHE A 136 -13.85 6.70 -5.32
N LEU A 137 -13.80 5.65 -4.52
CA LEU A 137 -13.19 5.66 -3.19
C LEU A 137 -11.89 4.88 -3.19
N VAL A 138 -10.81 5.53 -2.75
CA VAL A 138 -9.53 4.87 -2.47
C VAL A 138 -9.36 4.76 -0.96
N ALA A 139 -9.33 3.53 -0.44
CA ALA A 139 -9.01 3.20 0.94
C ALA A 139 -7.59 2.62 0.99
N SER A 140 -6.61 3.42 1.39
CA SER A 140 -5.19 3.09 1.32
C SER A 140 -4.60 2.80 2.69
N PHE A 141 -4.67 1.54 3.11
CA PHE A 141 -4.09 1.06 4.37
C PHE A 141 -2.57 0.97 4.31
N ILE A 142 -1.90 1.30 5.43
CA ILE A 142 -0.46 1.16 5.57
C ILE A 142 -0.06 -0.29 5.84
N ASN A 143 -0.80 -1.01 6.69
CA ASN A 143 -0.49 -2.41 6.97
C ASN A 143 -0.51 -3.28 5.69
N PRO A 144 0.46 -4.23 5.57
CA PRO A 144 1.43 -4.72 6.55
C PRO A 144 2.78 -3.98 6.61
N HIS A 145 2.95 -2.84 5.95
CA HIS A 145 4.20 -2.06 5.94
C HIS A 145 4.73 -1.76 7.35
N ASN A 146 3.86 -1.57 8.35
CA ASN A 146 4.24 -1.24 9.74
C ASN A 146 5.11 -2.30 10.42
N ILE A 147 5.19 -3.50 9.89
CA ILE A 147 6.04 -4.56 10.45
C ILE A 147 7.51 -4.15 10.48
N CYS A 148 7.95 -3.27 9.57
CA CYS A 148 9.32 -2.80 9.55
C CYS A 148 9.64 -1.90 10.77
N GLU A 149 8.66 -1.13 11.26
CA GLU A 149 8.81 -0.30 12.46
C GLU A 149 8.83 -1.17 13.72
N TYR A 150 7.93 -2.15 13.79
CA TYR A 150 7.89 -3.10 14.88
C TYR A 150 9.19 -3.90 15.00
N ALA A 151 9.68 -4.44 13.89
CA ALA A 151 10.93 -5.20 13.85
C ALA A 151 12.17 -4.38 14.27
N ARG A 152 12.10 -3.05 14.22
CA ARG A 152 13.14 -2.12 14.68
C ARG A 152 12.93 -1.63 16.11
N GLY A 153 11.96 -2.17 16.85
CA GLY A 153 11.60 -1.68 18.18
C GLY A 153 11.03 -0.24 18.20
N GLN A 154 10.60 0.27 17.07
CA GLN A 154 10.03 1.61 16.93
C GLN A 154 8.55 1.61 17.30
N LYS A 155 8.04 2.77 17.68
CA LYS A 155 6.59 2.94 17.88
C LYS A 155 5.87 2.76 16.53
N THR A 156 4.74 2.07 16.57
CA THR A 156 3.85 1.89 15.40
C THR A 156 2.69 2.91 15.46
N PRO A 157 2.91 4.18 15.04
CA PRO A 157 1.94 5.25 15.24
C PRO A 157 0.68 5.10 14.38
N HIS A 158 0.75 4.27 13.35
CA HIS A 158 -0.30 4.16 12.33
C HIS A 158 -1.23 2.96 12.51
N ALA A 159 -0.85 1.98 13.34
CA ALA A 159 -1.65 0.82 13.68
C ALA A 159 -1.14 0.15 14.96
N GLN A 160 -2.01 -0.60 15.62
CA GLN A 160 -1.59 -1.48 16.70
C GLN A 160 -1.05 -2.80 16.14
N VAL A 161 0.08 -3.24 16.66
CA VAL A 161 0.60 -4.60 16.43
C VAL A 161 0.33 -5.40 17.70
N VAL A 162 -0.41 -6.49 17.55
CA VAL A 162 -0.64 -7.45 18.62
C VAL A 162 0.30 -8.62 18.38
N GLU A 163 1.13 -8.94 19.37
CA GLU A 163 2.01 -10.10 19.31
C GLU A 163 1.15 -11.37 19.41
N PRO A 164 1.20 -12.26 18.40
CA PRO A 164 0.55 -13.55 18.52
C PRO A 164 1.30 -14.44 19.51
N SER A 165 0.61 -15.42 20.08
CA SER A 165 1.28 -16.51 20.80
C SER A 165 2.12 -17.34 19.82
N LEU A 166 3.11 -18.08 20.32
CA LEU A 166 3.93 -18.95 19.47
C LEU A 166 3.10 -20.02 18.74
N GLU A 167 1.98 -20.44 19.34
CA GLU A 167 1.05 -21.42 18.74
C GLU A 167 0.23 -20.84 17.58
N GLU A 168 0.05 -19.53 17.56
CA GLU A 168 -0.66 -18.79 16.51
C GLU A 168 0.28 -18.31 15.39
N CYS A 169 1.60 -18.46 15.59
CA CYS A 169 2.56 -18.08 14.56
C CYS A 169 2.49 -19.04 13.37
N PRO A 170 2.57 -18.52 12.14
CA PRO A 170 2.65 -19.36 10.96
C PRO A 170 3.92 -20.22 10.96
N ASN A 171 3.87 -21.35 10.25
CA ASN A 171 5.06 -22.16 10.03
C ASN A 171 6.13 -21.38 9.25
N LEU A 172 7.39 -21.71 9.50
CA LEU A 172 8.47 -21.15 8.72
C LEU A 172 8.30 -21.53 7.24
N PRO A 173 8.49 -20.59 6.30
CA PRO A 173 8.39 -20.91 4.88
C PRO A 173 9.49 -21.89 4.45
N GLU A 174 9.21 -22.71 3.42
CA GLU A 174 10.14 -23.73 2.92
C GLU A 174 11.50 -23.14 2.51
N ASN A 175 11.54 -21.88 2.09
CA ASN A 175 12.75 -21.16 1.68
C ASN A 175 13.37 -20.32 2.81
N PHE A 176 13.04 -20.61 4.07
CA PHE A 176 13.60 -19.87 5.22
C PHE A 176 15.10 -20.13 5.43
N ALA A 177 15.58 -21.31 5.04
CA ALA A 177 16.98 -21.65 5.17
C ALA A 177 17.86 -20.72 4.32
N VAL A 178 19.08 -20.44 4.82
CA VAL A 178 20.07 -19.65 4.08
C VAL A 178 20.34 -20.31 2.72
N SER A 179 20.26 -19.53 1.64
CA SER A 179 20.54 -20.04 0.30
C SER A 179 21.95 -20.60 0.20
N PRO A 180 22.15 -21.82 -0.38
CA PRO A 180 23.48 -22.34 -0.64
C PRO A 180 24.26 -21.51 -1.65
N TYR A 181 23.60 -20.62 -2.39
CA TYR A 181 24.17 -19.68 -3.37
C TYR A 181 24.30 -18.27 -2.81
N ASP A 182 24.64 -18.16 -1.54
CA ASP A 182 24.77 -16.88 -0.87
C ASP A 182 25.91 -16.04 -1.48
N ALA A 183 25.54 -15.06 -2.26
CA ALA A 183 26.51 -14.17 -2.90
C ALA A 183 27.18 -13.25 -1.87
N SER A 184 28.47 -12.99 -2.01
CA SER A 184 29.23 -12.12 -1.10
C SER A 184 28.64 -10.72 -0.94
N VAL A 185 27.99 -10.19 -1.96
CA VAL A 185 27.28 -8.92 -1.91
C VAL A 185 26.08 -8.95 -0.94
N LEU A 186 25.35 -10.07 -0.87
CA LEU A 186 24.22 -10.22 0.05
C LEU A 186 24.72 -10.27 1.51
N ARG A 187 25.83 -10.94 1.78
CA ARG A 187 26.45 -10.92 3.11
C ARG A 187 26.92 -9.54 3.49
N PHE A 188 27.56 -8.83 2.56
CA PHE A 188 27.97 -7.46 2.79
C PHE A 188 26.80 -6.56 3.14
N GLU A 189 25.69 -6.64 2.40
CA GLU A 189 24.46 -5.89 2.68
C GLU A 189 23.85 -6.25 4.04
N GLN A 190 23.81 -7.52 4.40
CA GLN A 190 23.37 -7.97 5.71
C GLN A 190 24.23 -7.39 6.84
N ASP A 191 25.55 -7.43 6.71
CA ASP A 191 26.48 -6.87 7.67
C ASP A 191 26.35 -5.33 7.80
N GLN A 192 26.04 -4.63 6.71
CA GLN A 192 25.77 -3.20 6.75
C GLN A 192 24.40 -2.89 7.42
N ASN A 193 23.38 -3.67 7.11
CA ASN A 193 22.07 -3.53 7.75
C ASN A 193 22.13 -3.71 9.27
N TYR A 194 22.93 -4.65 9.75
CA TYR A 194 23.15 -4.86 11.19
C TYR A 194 23.79 -3.65 11.87
N LYS A 195 24.62 -2.88 11.16
CA LYS A 195 25.23 -1.63 11.67
C LYS A 195 24.28 -0.45 11.61
N LEU A 196 23.40 -0.40 10.60
CA LEU A 196 22.45 0.68 10.40
C LEU A 196 21.19 0.53 11.28
N TYR A 197 20.81 -0.71 11.59
CA TYR A 197 19.63 -1.05 12.40
C TYR A 197 20.04 -2.04 13.52
N PRO A 198 20.85 -1.61 14.52
CA PRO A 198 21.17 -2.46 15.65
C PRO A 198 19.88 -2.81 16.41
N THR A 199 19.67 -4.11 16.62
CA THR A 199 18.58 -4.65 17.45
C THR A 199 18.82 -4.38 18.93
#